data_1cd2774b4ba776d986f89ce0b2340384
#
_entry.id   1cd2774b4ba776d986f89ce0b2340384
#
_cell.length_a   1.000
_cell.length_b   1.000
_cell.length_c   1.000
_cell.angle_alpha   90.00
_cell.angle_beta   90.00
_cell.angle_gamma   90.00
#
_symmetry.space_group_name_H-M   'P 1'
#
loop_
_entity.id
_entity.type
_entity.pdbx_description
1 polymer ?
#
loop_
_entity_poly.entity_id
_entity_poly.type
_entity_poly.pdbx_seq_one_letter_code
_entity_poly.pdbx_strand_id
1 'polypeptide(L)'
;KVLEKLAYLTVKDKEGEGNKDNIEEQFKLLDERFLQSPSFAVEKCRELTNRMGEIAKESIDMAMSICVDKYDKEKAEQIAANEAAVDLYEDRLGTYLVKLSSRDLSAKDSQSVSTILHVIGDFERISDHAMNMVSVAEEKQQKDLNFTSQATAEVKVMCSAVRDVLDIAMEAFEKHDLELATRVEPLEEVVDKIRTKLKNR
;
A
#
# COMPACT_ATOMS: atom_id res chain seq x y z
N LYS A 1 37.33 12.12 20.89
CA LYS A 1 36.68 10.82 21.34
C LYS A 1 35.51 11.00 22.26
N VAL A 2 35.52 11.97 23.22
CA VAL A 2 34.37 12.23 24.14
C VAL A 2 33.28 13.06 23.42
N LEU A 3 33.65 14.04 22.60
CA LEU A 3 32.75 14.88 21.81
C LEU A 3 32.09 14.08 20.65
N GLU A 4 32.77 13.10 20.08
CA GLU A 4 32.21 12.19 19.08
C GLU A 4 31.12 11.28 19.70
N LYS A 5 31.33 10.76 20.93
CA LYS A 5 30.31 9.99 21.65
C LYS A 5 29.10 10.83 22.08
N LEU A 6 29.29 12.10 22.40
CA LEU A 6 28.18 13.03 22.70
C LEU A 6 27.40 13.40 21.43
N ALA A 7 28.06 13.55 20.29
CA ALA A 7 27.40 13.78 19.01
C ALA A 7 26.53 12.58 18.59
N TYR A 8 26.99 11.34 18.80
CA TYR A 8 26.20 10.13 18.55
C TYR A 8 25.01 9.96 19.52
N LEU A 9 25.02 10.59 20.68
CA LEU A 9 23.92 10.55 21.67
C LEU A 9 22.85 11.64 21.43
N THR A 10 23.17 12.66 20.63
CA THR A 10 22.26 13.77 20.33
C THR A 10 21.65 13.72 18.92
N VAL A 11 22.21 12.90 18.05
CA VAL A 11 21.61 12.56 16.74
C VAL A 11 20.96 11.19 16.87
N LYS A 12 19.83 11.14 17.57
CA LYS A 12 18.85 10.12 17.33
C LYS A 12 18.18 10.57 16.04
N ASP A 13 18.65 10.02 14.92
CA ASP A 13 17.95 10.18 13.64
C ASP A 13 16.48 9.80 13.90
N LYS A 14 15.62 10.78 13.78
CA LYS A 14 14.20 10.55 13.75
C LYS A 14 13.87 10.01 12.36
N GLU A 15 13.97 8.70 12.22
CA GLU A 15 13.60 8.00 10.97
C GLU A 15 12.20 8.40 10.48
N GLY A 16 11.31 8.84 11.36
CA GLY A 16 10.00 9.36 11.01
C GLY A 16 9.97 10.78 10.41
N GLU A 17 10.96 11.63 10.66
CA GLU A 17 11.01 12.98 10.06
C GLU A 17 11.57 12.93 8.63
N GLY A 18 12.59 12.12 8.36
CA GLY A 18 13.15 11.98 7.03
C GLY A 18 12.17 11.39 5.99
N ASN A 19 11.25 10.54 6.43
CA ASN A 19 10.24 9.97 5.54
C ASN A 19 9.11 10.99 5.25
N LYS A 20 8.71 11.80 6.22
CA LYS A 20 7.70 12.86 6.02
C LYS A 20 8.20 13.96 5.09
N ASP A 21 9.45 14.41 5.25
CA ASP A 21 10.05 15.42 4.38
C ASP A 21 10.14 14.92 2.92
N ASN A 22 10.43 13.63 2.74
CA ASN A 22 10.48 13.01 1.41
C ASN A 22 9.08 12.92 0.77
N ILE A 23 8.04 12.58 1.53
CA ILE A 23 6.65 12.50 1.04
C ILE A 23 6.12 13.90 0.69
N GLU A 24 6.32 14.90 1.55
CA GLU A 24 5.93 16.29 1.27
C GLU A 24 6.64 16.85 0.01
N GLU A 25 7.88 16.45 -0.23
CA GLU A 25 8.59 16.83 -1.45
C GLU A 25 7.97 16.21 -2.70
N GLN A 26 7.49 14.99 -2.63
CA GLN A 26 6.77 14.32 -3.73
C GLN A 26 5.46 15.03 -4.07
N PHE A 27 4.73 15.56 -3.08
CA PHE A 27 3.50 16.32 -3.33
C PHE A 27 3.70 17.67 -4.03
N LYS A 28 4.93 18.16 -4.19
CA LYS A 28 5.24 19.28 -5.09
C LYS A 28 4.87 18.98 -6.55
N LEU A 29 4.69 17.71 -6.90
CA LEU A 29 4.16 17.28 -8.21
C LEU A 29 2.67 17.60 -8.40
N LEU A 30 1.93 17.88 -7.32
CA LEU A 30 0.53 18.28 -7.35
C LEU A 30 0.36 19.82 -7.33
N ASP A 31 1.28 20.54 -7.99
CA ASP A 31 1.21 21.99 -8.08
C ASP A 31 0.01 22.43 -8.95
N GLU A 32 -0.78 23.39 -8.44
CA GLU A 32 -1.96 23.91 -9.15
C GLU A 32 -1.64 24.54 -10.51
N ARG A 33 -0.40 24.95 -10.73
CA ARG A 33 0.06 25.44 -12.03
C ARG A 33 -0.02 24.37 -13.11
N PHE A 34 0.12 23.10 -12.77
CA PHE A 34 0.01 21.99 -13.71
C PHE A 34 -1.43 21.72 -14.15
N LEU A 35 -2.43 22.23 -13.44
CA LEU A 35 -3.84 22.17 -13.87
C LEU A 35 -4.10 22.90 -15.21
N GLN A 36 -3.17 23.74 -15.66
CA GLN A 36 -3.20 24.35 -16.99
C GLN A 36 -2.72 23.40 -18.11
N SER A 37 -2.10 22.28 -17.74
CA SER A 37 -1.63 21.23 -18.65
C SER A 37 -2.17 19.88 -18.20
N PRO A 38 -3.47 19.59 -18.44
CA PRO A 38 -4.16 18.47 -17.84
C PRO A 38 -3.48 17.12 -18.04
N SER A 39 -3.02 16.80 -19.24
CA SER A 39 -2.35 15.52 -19.52
C SER A 39 -1.06 15.34 -18.70
N PHE A 40 -0.31 16.43 -18.48
CA PHE A 40 0.87 16.41 -17.60
C PHE A 40 0.48 16.18 -16.14
N ALA A 41 -0.58 16.87 -15.68
CA ALA A 41 -1.09 16.72 -14.32
C ALA A 41 -1.59 15.28 -14.05
N VAL A 42 -2.30 14.67 -15.01
CA VAL A 42 -2.73 13.27 -14.95
C VAL A 42 -1.53 12.33 -14.81
N GLU A 43 -0.45 12.56 -15.58
CA GLU A 43 0.75 11.74 -15.49
C GLU A 43 1.41 11.82 -14.10
N LYS A 44 1.45 13.03 -13.52
CA LYS A 44 1.99 13.21 -12.15
C LYS A 44 1.11 12.58 -11.08
N CYS A 45 -0.21 12.63 -11.22
CA CYS A 45 -1.11 11.88 -10.35
C CYS A 45 -0.87 10.37 -10.44
N ARG A 46 -0.66 9.83 -11.63
CA ARG A 46 -0.37 8.42 -11.85
C ARG A 46 0.93 7.98 -11.19
N GLU A 47 1.99 8.77 -11.35
CA GLU A 47 3.29 8.53 -10.72
C GLU A 47 3.17 8.41 -9.19
N LEU A 48 2.42 9.33 -8.57
CA LEU A 48 2.15 9.31 -7.13
C LEU A 48 1.23 8.15 -6.71
N THR A 49 0.26 7.79 -7.55
CA THR A 49 -0.62 6.65 -7.29
C THR A 49 0.15 5.33 -7.32
N ASN A 50 1.08 5.15 -8.25
CA ASN A 50 1.96 3.98 -8.27
C ASN A 50 2.78 3.90 -6.98
N ARG A 51 3.32 5.03 -6.52
CA ARG A 51 4.07 5.09 -5.28
C ARG A 51 3.23 4.73 -4.05
N MET A 52 2.00 5.23 -3.98
CA MET A 52 1.02 4.85 -2.96
C MET A 52 0.77 3.35 -2.96
N GLY A 53 0.57 2.76 -4.13
CA GLY A 53 0.38 1.32 -4.28
C GLY A 53 1.57 0.48 -3.81
N GLU A 54 2.81 0.91 -4.10
CA GLU A 54 4.02 0.26 -3.59
C GLU A 54 4.03 0.23 -2.06
N ILE A 55 3.69 1.35 -1.41
CA ILE A 55 3.64 1.46 0.07
C ILE A 55 2.56 0.54 0.64
N ALA A 56 1.36 0.53 0.05
CA ALA A 56 0.27 -0.34 0.49
C ALA A 56 0.64 -1.83 0.33
N LYS A 57 1.27 -2.20 -0.79
CA LYS A 57 1.77 -3.57 -1.03
C LYS A 57 2.84 -3.98 -0.03
N GLU A 58 3.82 -3.13 0.25
CA GLU A 58 4.85 -3.39 1.25
C GLU A 58 4.21 -3.65 2.63
N SER A 59 3.21 -2.86 3.00
CA SER A 59 2.49 -2.99 4.28
C SER A 59 1.77 -4.31 4.41
N ILE A 60 1.03 -4.75 3.39
CA ILE A 60 0.32 -6.03 3.43
C ILE A 60 1.29 -7.22 3.43
N ASP A 61 2.43 -7.14 2.73
CA ASP A 61 3.47 -8.17 2.76
C ASP A 61 4.11 -8.31 4.15
N MET A 62 4.42 -7.20 4.81
CA MET A 62 4.90 -7.20 6.18
C MET A 62 3.85 -7.74 7.15
N ALA A 63 2.58 -7.32 7.00
CA ALA A 63 1.48 -7.76 7.86
C ALA A 63 1.24 -9.27 7.75
N MET A 64 1.26 -9.83 6.54
CA MET A 64 1.22 -11.28 6.32
C MET A 64 2.36 -12.00 7.03
N SER A 65 3.57 -11.45 6.98
CA SER A 65 4.75 -12.02 7.63
C SER A 65 4.58 -12.09 9.16
N ILE A 66 4.18 -10.98 9.82
CA ILE A 66 4.03 -10.94 11.29
C ILE A 66 2.84 -11.75 11.80
N CYS A 67 1.81 -11.94 10.98
CA CYS A 67 0.67 -12.81 11.33
C CYS A 67 1.05 -14.29 11.32
N VAL A 68 1.83 -14.71 10.34
CA VAL A 68 2.15 -16.14 10.13
C VAL A 68 3.32 -16.56 11.02
N ASP A 69 4.38 -15.78 11.04
CA ASP A 69 5.60 -16.13 11.77
C ASP A 69 5.51 -15.61 13.23
N LYS A 70 6.39 -14.77 13.64
CA LYS A 70 6.40 -14.14 14.97
C LYS A 70 6.09 -12.67 14.85
N TYR A 71 5.29 -12.13 15.77
CA TYR A 71 5.06 -10.71 15.86
C TYR A 71 6.39 -9.94 15.97
N ASP A 72 6.49 -8.90 15.21
CA ASP A 72 7.63 -8.01 15.12
C ASP A 72 7.14 -6.57 15.30
N LYS A 73 7.54 -5.96 16.41
CA LYS A 73 7.09 -4.62 16.78
C LYS A 73 7.59 -3.54 15.81
N GLU A 74 8.82 -3.67 15.31
CA GLU A 74 9.39 -2.71 14.36
C GLU A 74 8.63 -2.72 13.04
N LYS A 75 8.29 -3.92 12.54
CA LYS A 75 7.41 -4.06 11.35
C LYS A 75 6.02 -3.50 11.60
N ALA A 76 5.43 -3.74 12.77
CA ALA A 76 4.12 -3.18 13.11
C ALA A 76 4.13 -1.65 13.14
N GLU A 77 5.17 -1.03 13.71
CA GLU A 77 5.37 0.42 13.71
C GLU A 77 5.58 0.96 12.28
N GLN A 78 6.30 0.22 11.44
CA GLN A 78 6.49 0.58 10.04
C GLN A 78 5.18 0.52 9.25
N ILE A 79 4.37 -0.53 9.45
CA ILE A 79 3.04 -0.65 8.82
C ILE A 79 2.14 0.53 9.21
N ALA A 80 2.14 0.92 10.48
CA ALA A 80 1.38 2.09 10.94
C ALA A 80 1.88 3.41 10.34
N ALA A 81 3.20 3.55 10.15
CA ALA A 81 3.77 4.70 9.46
C ALA A 81 3.41 4.73 7.97
N ASN A 82 3.38 3.58 7.34
CA ASN A 82 2.99 3.43 5.94
C ASN A 82 1.50 3.73 5.73
N GLU A 83 0.63 3.28 6.64
CA GLU A 83 -0.81 3.59 6.60
C GLU A 83 -1.05 5.09 6.68
N ALA A 84 -0.43 5.79 7.64
CA ALA A 84 -0.53 7.24 7.71
C ALA A 84 0.01 7.96 6.44
N ALA A 85 0.98 7.35 5.74
CA ALA A 85 1.45 7.85 4.45
C ALA A 85 0.42 7.61 3.35
N VAL A 86 -0.17 6.43 3.27
CA VAL A 86 -1.21 6.06 2.28
C VAL A 86 -2.43 6.96 2.42
N ASP A 87 -2.91 7.22 3.63
CA ASP A 87 -4.00 8.18 3.92
C ASP A 87 -3.69 9.58 3.38
N LEU A 88 -2.45 10.03 3.59
CA LEU A 88 -2.01 11.33 3.10
C LEU A 88 -1.99 11.37 1.57
N TYR A 89 -1.56 10.29 0.89
CA TYR A 89 -1.63 10.18 -0.57
C TYR A 89 -3.08 10.21 -1.07
N GLU A 90 -3.99 9.48 -0.42
CA GLU A 90 -5.40 9.46 -0.79
C GLU A 90 -6.00 10.86 -0.73
N ASP A 91 -5.85 11.57 0.40
CA ASP A 91 -6.38 12.92 0.60
C ASP A 91 -5.83 13.92 -0.43
N ARG A 92 -4.50 13.94 -0.62
CA ARG A 92 -3.83 14.87 -1.53
C ARG A 92 -4.16 14.59 -3.00
N LEU A 93 -4.11 13.34 -3.42
CA LEU A 93 -4.46 12.92 -4.77
C LEU A 93 -5.95 13.14 -5.04
N GLY A 94 -6.83 12.72 -4.13
CA GLY A 94 -8.27 12.89 -4.28
C GLY A 94 -8.65 14.36 -4.44
N THR A 95 -8.14 15.23 -3.56
CA THR A 95 -8.37 16.67 -3.64
C THR A 95 -7.86 17.26 -4.96
N TYR A 96 -6.69 16.88 -5.43
CA TYR A 96 -6.10 17.38 -6.67
C TYR A 96 -6.85 16.88 -7.91
N LEU A 97 -7.20 15.58 -7.93
CA LEU A 97 -7.96 14.97 -9.03
C LEU A 97 -9.35 15.57 -9.19
N VAL A 98 -10.03 15.92 -8.09
CA VAL A 98 -11.31 16.66 -8.14
C VAL A 98 -11.13 18.04 -8.80
N LYS A 99 -10.07 18.77 -8.47
CA LYS A 99 -9.76 20.05 -9.16
C LYS A 99 -9.43 19.82 -10.63
N LEU A 100 -8.69 18.77 -10.95
CA LEU A 100 -8.30 18.42 -12.31
C LEU A 100 -9.51 18.01 -13.14
N SER A 101 -10.47 17.26 -12.59
CA SER A 101 -11.70 16.84 -13.27
C SER A 101 -12.60 18.01 -13.71
N SER A 102 -12.44 19.17 -13.07
CA SER A 102 -13.16 20.41 -13.46
C SER A 102 -12.54 21.15 -14.66
N ARG A 103 -11.41 20.65 -15.18
CA ARG A 103 -10.73 21.22 -16.33
C ARG A 103 -11.22 20.60 -17.65
N ASP A 104 -10.86 21.21 -18.76
CA ASP A 104 -11.15 20.66 -20.09
C ASP A 104 -10.19 19.49 -20.38
N LEU A 105 -10.66 18.27 -20.08
CA LEU A 105 -9.89 17.04 -20.22
C LEU A 105 -10.19 16.37 -21.56
N SER A 106 -9.16 15.77 -22.16
CA SER A 106 -9.39 14.80 -23.24
C SER A 106 -10.17 13.58 -22.70
N ALA A 107 -10.86 12.84 -23.58
CA ALA A 107 -11.56 11.62 -23.19
C ALA A 107 -10.60 10.62 -22.49
N LYS A 108 -9.35 10.51 -22.96
CA LYS A 108 -8.31 9.66 -22.36
C LYS A 108 -7.94 10.13 -20.96
N ASP A 109 -7.74 11.43 -20.77
CA ASP A 109 -7.36 11.99 -19.47
C ASP A 109 -8.51 11.84 -18.46
N SER A 110 -9.75 12.08 -18.89
CA SER A 110 -10.95 11.87 -18.07
C SER A 110 -11.09 10.43 -17.59
N GLN A 111 -10.86 9.47 -18.50
CA GLN A 111 -10.83 8.05 -18.14
C GLN A 111 -9.72 7.75 -17.12
N SER A 112 -8.53 8.30 -17.31
CA SER A 112 -7.41 8.12 -16.39
C SER A 112 -7.70 8.70 -15.00
N VAL A 113 -8.26 9.90 -14.93
CA VAL A 113 -8.68 10.54 -13.66
C VAL A 113 -9.70 9.67 -12.93
N SER A 114 -10.72 9.16 -13.65
CA SER A 114 -11.71 8.27 -13.06
C SER A 114 -11.08 6.98 -12.50
N THR A 115 -10.19 6.36 -13.28
CA THR A 115 -9.48 5.15 -12.84
C THR A 115 -8.65 5.42 -11.58
N ILE A 116 -7.87 6.51 -11.55
CA ILE A 116 -7.03 6.83 -10.40
C ILE A 116 -7.88 7.09 -9.16
N LEU A 117 -9.00 7.81 -9.27
CA LEU A 117 -9.92 8.07 -8.15
C LEU A 117 -10.47 6.79 -7.51
N HIS A 118 -10.69 5.73 -8.29
CA HIS A 118 -11.09 4.44 -7.73
C HIS A 118 -9.90 3.72 -7.06
N VAL A 119 -8.76 3.69 -7.73
CA VAL A 119 -7.58 2.93 -7.29
C VAL A 119 -6.98 3.48 -6.01
N ILE A 120 -6.99 4.80 -5.77
CA ILE A 120 -6.47 5.35 -4.51
C ILE A 120 -7.27 4.85 -3.30
N GLY A 121 -8.60 4.75 -3.41
CA GLY A 121 -9.42 4.16 -2.35
C GLY A 121 -9.21 2.64 -2.20
N ASP A 122 -8.86 1.93 -3.27
CA ASP A 122 -8.52 0.50 -3.16
C ASP A 122 -7.16 0.30 -2.46
N PHE A 123 -6.17 1.16 -2.71
CA PHE A 123 -4.87 1.11 -2.02
C PHE A 123 -4.98 1.47 -0.53
N GLU A 124 -5.83 2.45 -0.18
CA GLU A 124 -6.15 2.76 1.21
C GLU A 124 -6.75 1.53 1.92
N ARG A 125 -7.74 0.86 1.30
CA ARG A 125 -8.33 -0.36 1.86
C ARG A 125 -7.32 -1.49 2.04
N ILE A 126 -6.35 -1.65 1.14
CA ILE A 126 -5.27 -2.63 1.31
C ILE A 126 -4.42 -2.29 2.53
N SER A 127 -4.09 -1.00 2.72
CA SER A 127 -3.35 -0.51 3.88
C SER A 127 -4.12 -0.72 5.19
N ASP A 128 -5.41 -0.43 5.21
CA ASP A 128 -6.33 -0.71 6.33
C ASP A 128 -6.34 -2.21 6.70
N HIS A 129 -6.38 -3.08 5.69
CA HIS A 129 -6.29 -4.52 5.93
C HIS A 129 -4.96 -4.92 6.55
N ALA A 130 -3.85 -4.29 6.17
CA ALA A 130 -2.55 -4.52 6.81
C ALA A 130 -2.58 -4.13 8.30
N MET A 131 -3.19 -2.98 8.66
CA MET A 131 -3.38 -2.57 10.06
C MET A 131 -4.28 -3.54 10.85
N ASN A 132 -5.36 -4.02 10.24
CA ASN A 132 -6.20 -5.05 10.86
C ASN A 132 -5.41 -6.33 11.15
N MET A 133 -4.51 -6.74 10.24
CA MET A 133 -3.63 -7.90 10.45
C MET A 133 -2.61 -7.64 11.56
N VAL A 134 -2.08 -6.44 11.72
CA VAL A 134 -1.23 -6.06 12.87
C VAL A 134 -1.98 -6.31 14.17
N SER A 135 -3.22 -5.83 14.29
CA SER A 135 -4.04 -6.02 15.49
C SER A 135 -4.25 -7.51 15.81
N VAL A 136 -4.49 -8.35 14.80
CA VAL A 136 -4.60 -9.80 14.98
C VAL A 136 -3.28 -10.43 15.43
N ALA A 137 -2.14 -9.99 14.88
CA ALA A 137 -0.82 -10.48 15.26
C ALA A 137 -0.45 -10.10 16.72
N GLU A 138 -0.83 -8.89 17.15
CA GLU A 138 -0.68 -8.43 18.53
C GLU A 138 -1.53 -9.26 19.50
N GLU A 139 -2.81 -9.50 19.17
CA GLU A 139 -3.71 -10.30 19.98
C GLU A 139 -3.20 -11.75 20.10
N LYS A 140 -2.71 -12.34 19.00
CA LYS A 140 -2.08 -13.66 18.97
C LYS A 140 -0.88 -13.72 19.92
N GLN A 141 -0.02 -12.69 19.93
CA GLN A 141 1.12 -12.61 20.83
C GLN A 141 0.69 -12.47 22.29
N GLN A 142 -0.25 -11.56 22.60
CA GLN A 142 -0.73 -11.30 23.96
C GLN A 142 -1.36 -12.54 24.59
N LYS A 143 -2.04 -13.36 23.79
CA LYS A 143 -2.70 -14.59 24.24
C LYS A 143 -1.82 -15.83 24.13
N ASP A 144 -0.55 -15.70 23.74
CA ASP A 144 0.39 -16.80 23.49
C ASP A 144 -0.20 -17.87 22.55
N LEU A 145 -0.93 -17.44 21.53
CA LEU A 145 -1.55 -18.33 20.56
C LEU A 145 -0.55 -18.67 19.45
N ASN A 146 -0.41 -19.97 19.18
CA ASN A 146 0.45 -20.44 18.12
C ASN A 146 -0.34 -21.32 17.15
N PHE A 147 -0.11 -21.11 15.85
CA PHE A 147 -0.65 -22.01 14.85
C PHE A 147 0.04 -23.36 14.92
N THR A 148 -0.71 -24.45 14.69
CA THR A 148 -0.10 -25.75 14.41
C THR A 148 0.77 -25.66 13.16
N SER A 149 1.73 -26.61 13.01
CA SER A 149 2.58 -26.66 11.82
C SER A 149 1.75 -26.76 10.52
N GLN A 150 0.63 -27.50 10.58
CA GLN A 150 -0.29 -27.64 9.45
C GLN A 150 -0.99 -26.30 9.15
N ALA A 151 -1.56 -25.64 10.16
CA ALA A 151 -2.23 -24.35 9.99
C ALA A 151 -1.26 -23.29 9.45
N THR A 152 -0.01 -23.26 9.96
CA THR A 152 1.04 -22.38 9.45
C THR A 152 1.30 -22.62 7.96
N ALA A 153 1.43 -23.86 7.53
CA ALA A 153 1.65 -24.18 6.12
C ALA A 153 0.46 -23.75 5.24
N GLU A 154 -0.77 -23.99 5.71
CA GLU A 154 -1.99 -23.61 4.99
C GLU A 154 -2.15 -22.09 4.85
N VAL A 155 -1.89 -21.33 5.92
CA VAL A 155 -1.93 -19.85 5.88
C VAL A 155 -0.82 -19.30 4.98
N LYS A 156 0.38 -19.92 4.97
CA LYS A 156 1.45 -19.52 4.02
C LYS A 156 1.03 -19.69 2.57
N VAL A 157 0.31 -20.75 2.24
CA VAL A 157 -0.25 -20.94 0.88
C VAL A 157 -1.25 -19.84 0.53
N MET A 158 -2.12 -19.49 1.48
CA MET A 158 -3.06 -18.38 1.30
C MET A 158 -2.34 -17.03 1.06
N CYS A 159 -1.35 -16.72 1.91
CA CYS A 159 -0.55 -15.51 1.76
C CYS A 159 0.19 -15.44 0.40
N SER A 160 0.73 -16.59 -0.06
CA SER A 160 1.36 -16.67 -1.38
C SER A 160 0.38 -16.39 -2.50
N ALA A 161 -0.81 -16.99 -2.45
CA ALA A 161 -1.84 -16.77 -3.48
C ALA A 161 -2.33 -15.32 -3.51
N VAL A 162 -2.52 -14.68 -2.35
CA VAL A 162 -2.88 -13.25 -2.27
C VAL A 162 -1.77 -12.38 -2.86
N ARG A 163 -0.51 -12.70 -2.56
CA ARG A 163 0.65 -11.98 -3.09
C ARG A 163 0.71 -12.07 -4.62
N ASP A 164 0.50 -13.26 -5.19
CA ASP A 164 0.48 -13.46 -6.63
C ASP A 164 -0.62 -12.63 -7.32
N VAL A 165 -1.81 -12.51 -6.71
CA VAL A 165 -2.90 -11.66 -7.21
C VAL A 165 -2.50 -10.18 -7.17
N LEU A 166 -1.95 -9.72 -6.04
CA LEU A 166 -1.54 -8.33 -5.87
C LEU A 166 -0.42 -7.95 -6.85
N ASP A 167 0.59 -8.82 -7.02
CA ASP A 167 1.70 -8.58 -7.94
C ASP A 167 1.19 -8.38 -9.38
N ILE A 168 0.30 -9.25 -9.85
CA ILE A 168 -0.25 -9.15 -11.20
C ILE A 168 -1.17 -7.92 -11.33
N ALA A 169 -2.00 -7.63 -10.34
CA ALA A 169 -2.89 -6.47 -10.37
C ALA A 169 -2.10 -5.16 -10.40
N MET A 170 -1.06 -5.04 -9.57
CA MET A 170 -0.17 -3.87 -9.54
C MET A 170 0.58 -3.70 -10.86
N GLU A 171 1.15 -4.79 -11.40
CA GLU A 171 1.86 -4.75 -12.68
C GLU A 171 0.93 -4.35 -13.84
N ALA A 172 -0.30 -4.90 -13.87
CA ALA A 172 -1.30 -4.55 -14.87
C ALA A 172 -1.69 -3.06 -14.79
N PHE A 173 -1.85 -2.53 -13.59
CA PHE A 173 -2.15 -1.11 -13.37
C PHE A 173 -0.99 -0.21 -13.80
N GLU A 174 0.23 -0.49 -13.36
CA GLU A 174 1.43 0.29 -13.67
C GLU A 174 1.70 0.35 -15.18
N LYS A 175 1.64 -0.81 -15.84
CA LYS A 175 1.92 -0.94 -17.28
C LYS A 175 0.73 -0.64 -18.20
N HIS A 176 -0.47 -0.41 -17.64
CA HIS A 176 -1.73 -0.31 -18.41
C HIS A 176 -1.98 -1.53 -19.28
N ASP A 177 -1.62 -2.70 -18.80
CA ASP A 177 -1.72 -3.95 -19.52
C ASP A 177 -3.08 -4.61 -19.24
N LEU A 178 -4.01 -4.41 -20.17
CA LEU A 178 -5.35 -4.98 -20.08
C LEU A 178 -5.35 -6.51 -20.27
N GLU A 179 -4.39 -7.06 -21.00
CA GLU A 179 -4.26 -8.52 -21.14
C GLU A 179 -3.81 -9.13 -19.82
N LEU A 180 -2.83 -8.52 -19.15
CA LEU A 180 -2.38 -8.95 -17.83
C LEU A 180 -3.53 -8.82 -16.80
N ALA A 181 -4.33 -7.76 -16.85
CA ALA A 181 -5.48 -7.56 -15.97
C ALA A 181 -6.51 -8.70 -16.05
N THR A 182 -6.70 -9.33 -17.22
CA THR A 182 -7.63 -10.48 -17.37
C THR A 182 -7.19 -11.71 -16.57
N ARG A 183 -5.96 -11.76 -16.09
CA ARG A 183 -5.43 -12.89 -15.30
C ARG A 183 -5.73 -12.73 -13.80
N VAL A 184 -6.17 -11.57 -13.36
CA VAL A 184 -6.45 -11.28 -11.95
C VAL A 184 -7.66 -12.08 -11.45
N GLU A 185 -8.79 -12.02 -12.17
CA GLU A 185 -10.04 -12.70 -11.80
C GLU A 185 -9.89 -14.22 -11.61
N PRO A 186 -9.23 -14.97 -12.54
CA PRO A 186 -8.99 -16.40 -12.33
C PRO A 186 -8.15 -16.72 -11.11
N LEU A 187 -7.20 -15.84 -10.72
CA LEU A 187 -6.40 -16.02 -9.51
C LEU A 187 -7.20 -15.70 -8.24
N GLU A 188 -8.07 -14.69 -8.29
CA GLU A 188 -9.00 -14.38 -7.20
C GLU A 188 -9.92 -15.58 -6.90
N GLU A 189 -10.43 -16.25 -7.92
CA GLU A 189 -11.19 -17.50 -7.74
C GLU A 189 -10.38 -18.58 -7.01
N VAL A 190 -9.08 -18.67 -7.23
CA VAL A 190 -8.21 -19.62 -6.51
C VAL A 190 -8.11 -19.21 -5.05
N VAL A 191 -7.90 -17.93 -4.76
CA VAL A 191 -7.86 -17.39 -3.38
C VAL A 191 -9.17 -17.69 -2.65
N ASP A 192 -10.31 -17.49 -3.30
CA ASP A 192 -11.63 -17.79 -2.74
C ASP A 192 -11.83 -19.27 -2.42
N LYS A 193 -11.35 -20.16 -3.27
CA LYS A 193 -11.37 -21.61 -3.04
C LYS A 193 -10.49 -22.01 -1.84
N ILE A 194 -9.30 -21.40 -1.72
CA ILE A 194 -8.41 -21.61 -0.57
C ILE A 194 -9.06 -21.11 0.70
N ARG A 195 -9.60 -19.88 0.70
CA ARG A 195 -10.33 -19.28 1.83
C ARG A 195 -11.46 -20.18 2.32
N THR A 196 -12.26 -20.70 1.40
CA THR A 196 -13.39 -21.58 1.73
C THR A 196 -12.93 -22.87 2.36
N LYS A 197 -11.84 -23.45 1.88
CA LYS A 197 -11.25 -24.66 2.47
C LYS A 197 -10.70 -24.43 3.88
N LEU A 198 -10.05 -23.27 4.10
CA LEU A 198 -9.51 -22.92 5.41
C LEU A 198 -10.59 -22.68 6.46
N LYS A 199 -11.71 -22.05 6.07
CA LYS A 199 -12.84 -21.81 6.98
C LYS A 199 -13.56 -23.07 7.46
N ASN A 200 -13.50 -24.14 6.71
CA ASN A 200 -14.22 -25.40 6.98
C ASN A 200 -13.39 -26.42 7.76
N ARG A 201 -12.23 -26.05 8.27
CA ARG A 201 -11.33 -26.87 9.10
C ARG A 201 -11.26 -26.39 10.53
#